data_73793e273e7022ea8614088a751aacda
#
_entry.id   73793e273e7022ea8614088a751aacda
#
_cell.length_a   1.000
_cell.length_b   1.000
_cell.length_c   1.000
_cell.angle_alpha   90.00
_cell.angle_beta   90.00
_cell.angle_gamma   90.00
#
_symmetry.space_group_name_H-M   'P 1'
#
loop_
_entity.id
_entity.type
_entity.pdbx_description
1 polymer ?
#
loop_
_entity_poly.entity_id
_entity_poly.type
_entity_poly.pdbx_seq_one_letter_code
_entity_poly.pdbx_strand_id
1 'polypeptide(L)'
;MEHEIEGIDCYGFGLEGLRKAFLNPGLSLRYGETMEQLDQLQLVVAEVQAARQQVSSVRAQVQELQGTIAAVESQPDDLALHRQMGGVLIEVADRAALLTDLNETLQSLTGHLERFTEREKQLIQTYDELKQSLQGAQE
;
A
#
# COMPACT_ATOMS: atom_id res chain seq x y z
N MET A 1 9.66 6.62 5.95
CA MET A 1 8.81 5.69 5.22
C MET A 1 9.14 4.24 5.53
N GLU A 2 10.40 3.83 5.47
CA GLU A 2 10.78 2.48 5.82
C GLU A 2 10.51 2.15 7.27
N HIS A 3 10.62 3.14 8.16
CA HIS A 3 10.33 2.97 9.58
C HIS A 3 8.87 2.63 9.84
N GLU A 4 7.94 3.17 9.07
CA GLU A 4 6.52 2.84 9.18
C GLU A 4 6.28 1.40 8.79
N ILE A 5 6.98 0.91 7.77
CA ILE A 5 6.90 -0.48 7.31
C ILE A 5 7.43 -1.42 8.39
N GLU A 6 8.57 -1.09 8.97
CA GLU A 6 9.13 -1.86 10.08
C GLU A 6 8.21 -1.83 11.29
N GLY A 7 7.60 -0.68 11.58
CA GLY A 7 6.64 -0.55 12.65
C GLY A 7 5.43 -1.46 12.47
N ILE A 8 4.95 -1.62 11.24
CA ILE A 8 3.83 -2.50 10.95
C ILE A 8 4.21 -3.97 11.16
N ASP A 9 5.42 -4.36 10.79
CA ASP A 9 5.91 -5.72 11.05
C ASP A 9 6.00 -6.00 12.54
N CYS A 10 6.35 -5.00 13.33
CA CYS A 10 6.36 -5.08 14.78
C CYS A 10 4.95 -5.12 15.37
N TYR A 11 3.94 -4.65 14.65
CA TYR A 11 2.57 -4.60 15.14
C TYR A 11 2.00 -6.00 15.40
N GLY A 12 2.34 -6.98 14.60
CA GLY A 12 1.94 -8.36 14.85
C GLY A 12 2.44 -8.85 16.19
N PHE A 13 3.67 -8.50 16.53
CA PHE A 13 4.28 -8.83 17.81
C PHE A 13 3.65 -8.04 18.95
N GLY A 14 3.37 -6.75 18.71
CA GLY A 14 2.68 -5.90 19.69
C GLY A 14 1.28 -6.39 20.01
N LEU A 15 0.59 -6.93 19.00
CA LEU A 15 -0.75 -7.48 19.17
C LEU A 15 -0.73 -8.70 20.09
N GLU A 16 0.24 -9.56 19.97
CA GLU A 16 0.42 -10.70 20.87
C GLU A 16 0.66 -10.25 22.32
N GLY A 17 1.51 -9.24 22.50
CA GLY A 17 1.75 -8.66 23.80
C GLY A 17 0.48 -8.08 24.42
N LEU A 18 -0.32 -7.39 23.63
CA LEU A 18 -1.59 -6.83 24.06
C LEU A 18 -2.57 -7.93 24.46
N ARG A 19 -2.65 -9.01 23.69
CA ARG A 19 -3.51 -10.14 24.04
C ARG A 19 -3.15 -10.75 25.38
N LYS A 20 -1.86 -10.97 25.62
CA LYS A 20 -1.38 -11.51 26.90
C LYS A 20 -1.74 -10.59 28.05
N ALA A 21 -1.60 -9.28 27.85
CA ALA A 21 -1.96 -8.30 28.87
C ALA A 21 -3.45 -8.34 29.21
N PHE A 22 -4.32 -8.53 28.20
CA PHE A 22 -5.77 -8.57 28.39
C PHE A 22 -6.27 -9.87 28.99
N LEU A 23 -5.46 -10.91 29.02
CA LEU A 23 -5.79 -12.15 29.73
C LEU A 23 -5.52 -12.05 31.22
N ASN A 24 -4.97 -10.95 31.69
CA ASN A 24 -4.70 -10.69 33.08
C ASN A 24 -6.02 -10.51 33.85
N PRO A 25 -6.22 -11.24 34.98
CA PRO A 25 -7.47 -11.17 35.77
C PRO A 25 -7.86 -9.76 36.23
N GLY A 26 -6.89 -8.85 36.39
CA GLY A 26 -7.16 -7.47 36.82
C GLY A 26 -7.97 -6.64 35.86
N LEU A 27 -8.15 -7.10 34.61
CA LEU A 27 -8.87 -6.36 33.57
C LEU A 27 -10.26 -6.93 33.29
N SER A 28 -10.75 -7.85 34.15
CA SER A 28 -11.99 -8.60 33.91
C SER A 28 -13.25 -7.73 33.76
N LEU A 29 -13.28 -6.54 34.36
CA LEU A 29 -14.47 -5.65 34.34
C LEU A 29 -14.75 -5.07 32.96
N ARG A 30 -13.74 -4.98 32.09
CA ARG A 30 -13.88 -4.44 30.73
C ARG A 30 -13.58 -5.47 29.65
N TYR A 31 -13.67 -6.73 30.01
CA TYR A 31 -13.25 -7.81 29.13
C TYR A 31 -13.99 -7.79 27.79
N GLY A 32 -15.31 -7.58 27.80
CA GLY A 32 -16.10 -7.54 26.56
C GLY A 32 -15.72 -6.39 25.63
N GLU A 33 -15.60 -5.18 26.18
CA GLU A 33 -15.18 -4.00 25.41
C GLU A 33 -13.76 -4.15 24.88
N THR A 34 -12.88 -4.69 25.72
CA THR A 34 -11.47 -4.89 25.38
C THR A 34 -11.31 -5.90 24.26
N MET A 35 -12.06 -7.00 24.29
CA MET A 35 -12.02 -8.01 23.24
C MET A 35 -12.56 -7.46 21.92
N GLU A 36 -13.63 -6.67 21.96
CA GLU A 36 -14.17 -6.01 20.79
C GLU A 36 -13.15 -5.06 20.18
N GLN A 37 -12.47 -4.25 20.99
CA GLN A 37 -11.42 -3.35 20.55
C GLN A 37 -10.24 -4.12 19.97
N LEU A 38 -9.91 -5.26 20.57
CA LEU A 38 -8.84 -6.12 20.07
C LEU A 38 -9.18 -6.68 18.69
N ASP A 39 -10.42 -7.13 18.51
CA ASP A 39 -10.90 -7.62 17.23
C ASP A 39 -10.85 -6.52 16.18
N GLN A 40 -11.25 -5.29 16.53
CA GLN A 40 -11.14 -4.13 15.65
C GLN A 40 -9.68 -3.86 15.26
N LEU A 41 -8.78 -3.96 16.24
CA LEU A 41 -7.35 -3.75 16.01
C LEU A 41 -6.80 -4.79 15.01
N GLN A 42 -7.18 -6.04 15.16
CA GLN A 42 -6.78 -7.11 14.24
C GLN A 42 -7.28 -6.83 12.83
N LEU A 43 -8.52 -6.38 12.71
CA LEU A 43 -9.11 -6.04 11.43
C LEU A 43 -8.34 -4.90 10.76
N VAL A 44 -8.03 -3.84 11.53
CA VAL A 44 -7.28 -2.70 11.01
C VAL A 44 -5.87 -3.12 10.58
N VAL A 45 -5.21 -3.99 11.33
CA VAL A 45 -3.89 -4.52 10.94
C VAL A 45 -3.98 -5.21 9.58
N ALA A 46 -4.99 -6.04 9.38
CA ALA A 46 -5.19 -6.72 8.09
C ALA A 46 -5.42 -5.71 6.96
N GLU A 47 -6.20 -4.66 7.23
CA GLU A 47 -6.45 -3.60 6.24
C GLU A 47 -5.18 -2.81 5.91
N VAL A 48 -4.35 -2.52 6.93
CA VAL A 48 -3.05 -1.84 6.71
C VAL A 48 -2.16 -2.70 5.82
N GLN A 49 -2.08 -3.99 6.09
CA GLN A 49 -1.26 -4.89 5.27
C GLN A 49 -1.74 -4.95 3.83
N ALA A 50 -3.06 -5.01 3.63
CA ALA A 50 -3.66 -5.00 2.29
C ALA A 50 -3.38 -3.68 1.57
N ALA A 51 -3.51 -2.55 2.28
CA ALA A 51 -3.23 -1.23 1.71
C ALA A 51 -1.77 -1.09 1.32
N ARG A 52 -0.85 -1.58 2.14
CA ARG A 52 0.59 -1.59 1.83
C ARG A 52 0.87 -2.39 0.57
N GLN A 53 0.22 -3.53 0.43
CA GLN A 53 0.37 -4.38 -0.76
C GLN A 53 -0.09 -3.62 -2.00
N GLN A 54 -1.21 -2.92 -1.93
CA GLN A 54 -1.73 -2.11 -3.02
C GLN A 54 -0.75 -0.99 -3.39
N VAL A 55 -0.24 -0.26 -2.40
CA VAL A 55 0.74 0.82 -2.62
C VAL A 55 1.99 0.27 -3.29
N SER A 56 2.53 -0.84 -2.78
CA SER A 56 3.73 -1.46 -3.34
C SER A 56 3.52 -1.88 -4.80
N SER A 57 2.37 -2.50 -5.09
CA SER A 57 2.04 -2.98 -6.43
C SER A 57 1.91 -1.83 -7.43
N VAL A 58 1.18 -0.78 -7.06
CA VAL A 58 0.99 0.38 -7.95
C VAL A 58 2.30 1.16 -8.11
N ARG A 59 3.08 1.28 -7.04
CA ARG A 59 4.39 1.94 -7.12
C ARG A 59 5.31 1.22 -8.10
N ALA A 60 5.31 -0.11 -8.09
CA ALA A 60 6.09 -0.89 -9.03
C ALA A 60 5.63 -0.65 -10.47
N GLN A 61 4.31 -0.58 -10.69
CA GLN A 61 3.75 -0.29 -12.01
C GLN A 61 4.14 1.11 -12.50
N VAL A 62 4.12 2.11 -11.60
CA VAL A 62 4.53 3.48 -11.93
C VAL A 62 6.00 3.49 -12.35
N GLN A 63 6.86 2.83 -11.59
CA GLN A 63 8.30 2.78 -11.89
C GLN A 63 8.57 2.09 -13.21
N GLU A 64 7.88 0.98 -13.48
CA GLU A 64 8.01 0.25 -14.75
C GLU A 64 7.58 1.13 -15.92
N LEU A 65 6.45 1.82 -15.78
CA LEU A 65 5.93 2.69 -16.83
C LEU A 65 6.85 3.88 -17.09
N GLN A 66 7.40 4.48 -16.04
CA GLN A 66 8.39 5.57 -16.17
C GLN A 66 9.62 5.08 -16.93
N GLY A 67 10.10 3.88 -16.64
CA GLY A 67 11.20 3.27 -17.38
C GLY A 67 10.86 3.04 -18.83
N THR A 68 9.64 2.60 -19.13
CA THR A 68 9.16 2.39 -20.49
C THR A 68 9.11 3.70 -21.26
N ILE A 69 8.56 4.75 -20.65
CA ILE A 69 8.48 6.08 -21.26
C ILE A 69 9.89 6.60 -21.58
N ALA A 70 10.81 6.49 -20.64
CA ALA A 70 12.19 6.91 -20.83
C ALA A 70 12.86 6.15 -21.98
N ALA A 71 12.61 4.85 -22.08
CA ALA A 71 13.16 4.02 -23.16
C ALA A 71 12.60 4.44 -24.52
N VAL A 72 11.30 4.71 -24.59
CA VAL A 72 10.67 5.16 -25.84
C VAL A 72 11.20 6.53 -26.26
N GLU A 73 11.35 7.45 -25.31
CA GLU A 73 11.88 8.79 -25.59
C GLU A 73 13.32 8.76 -26.07
N SER A 74 14.13 7.85 -25.53
CA SER A 74 15.55 7.75 -25.84
C SER A 74 15.83 6.98 -27.13
N GLN A 75 14.84 6.27 -27.67
CA GLN A 75 15.02 5.48 -28.90
C GLN A 75 15.22 6.42 -30.08
N PRO A 76 16.28 6.21 -30.90
CA PRO A 76 16.48 7.05 -32.10
C PRO A 76 15.28 7.02 -33.05
N ASP A 77 15.01 8.14 -33.69
CA ASP A 77 13.86 8.29 -34.59
C ASP A 77 13.90 7.36 -35.80
N ASP A 78 15.09 6.98 -36.24
CA ASP A 78 15.28 6.07 -37.37
C ASP A 78 15.09 4.60 -37.05
N LEU A 79 14.90 4.26 -35.75
CA LEU A 79 14.66 2.88 -35.32
C LEU A 79 13.17 2.68 -35.08
N ALA A 80 12.65 1.56 -35.59
CA ALA A 80 11.25 1.19 -35.37
C ALA A 80 11.00 0.76 -33.94
N LEU A 81 9.85 1.17 -33.41
CA LEU A 81 9.35 0.69 -32.11
C LEU A 81 8.25 -0.33 -32.34
N HIS A 82 8.19 -1.33 -31.48
CA HIS A 82 7.17 -2.38 -31.53
C HIS A 82 6.49 -2.52 -30.19
N ARG A 83 5.19 -2.82 -30.23
CA ARG A 83 4.40 -3.17 -29.04
C ARG A 83 4.14 -4.64 -29.05
N GLN A 84 4.28 -5.25 -27.87
CA GLN A 84 3.90 -6.65 -27.70
C GLN A 84 2.43 -6.70 -27.26
N MET A 85 1.62 -7.37 -28.08
CA MET A 85 0.21 -7.59 -27.76
C MET A 85 -0.07 -9.08 -27.86
N GLY A 86 -0.19 -9.71 -26.69
CA GLY A 86 -0.28 -11.15 -26.63
C GLY A 86 1.00 -11.80 -27.18
N GLY A 87 0.86 -12.68 -28.15
CA GLY A 87 1.98 -13.35 -28.79
C GLY A 87 2.52 -12.65 -30.02
N VAL A 88 2.12 -11.42 -30.29
CA VAL A 88 2.44 -10.70 -31.53
C VAL A 88 3.15 -9.39 -31.22
N LEU A 89 4.16 -9.04 -32.03
CA LEU A 89 4.80 -7.73 -32.01
C LEU A 89 4.19 -6.90 -33.13
N ILE A 90 3.69 -5.71 -32.78
CA ILE A 90 3.06 -4.76 -33.72
C ILE A 90 3.91 -3.52 -33.78
N GLU A 91 4.27 -3.09 -35.00
CA GLU A 91 5.02 -1.85 -35.20
C GLU A 91 4.19 -0.65 -34.80
N VAL A 92 4.83 0.29 -34.06
CA VAL A 92 4.21 1.53 -33.64
C VAL A 92 4.34 2.55 -34.78
N ALA A 93 3.19 2.94 -35.35
CA ALA A 93 3.16 3.87 -36.46
C ALA A 93 3.39 5.32 -36.01
N ASP A 94 2.94 5.69 -34.80
CA ASP A 94 3.00 7.06 -34.31
C ASP A 94 3.57 7.06 -32.88
N ARG A 95 4.85 7.42 -32.79
CA ARG A 95 5.55 7.48 -31.49
C ARG A 95 4.94 8.53 -30.56
N ALA A 96 4.56 9.68 -31.09
CA ALA A 96 3.99 10.75 -30.30
C ALA A 96 2.66 10.33 -29.68
N ALA A 97 1.82 9.64 -30.43
CA ALA A 97 0.57 9.09 -29.91
C ALA A 97 0.82 8.06 -28.80
N LEU A 98 1.81 7.19 -29.01
CA LEU A 98 2.18 6.20 -27.99
C LEU A 98 2.63 6.88 -26.70
N LEU A 99 3.48 7.90 -26.78
CA LEU A 99 3.96 8.64 -25.62
C LEU A 99 2.81 9.34 -24.91
N THR A 100 1.87 9.91 -25.66
CA THR A 100 0.68 10.52 -25.07
C THR A 100 -0.12 9.50 -24.25
N ASP A 101 -0.37 8.33 -24.83
CA ASP A 101 -1.09 7.25 -24.15
C ASP A 101 -0.36 6.78 -22.89
N LEU A 102 0.96 6.60 -22.99
CA LEU A 102 1.77 6.18 -21.85
C LEU A 102 1.75 7.21 -20.72
N ASN A 103 1.84 8.49 -21.08
CA ASN A 103 1.80 9.58 -20.09
C ASN A 103 0.43 9.70 -19.43
N GLU A 104 -0.66 9.50 -20.18
CA GLU A 104 -2.01 9.48 -19.61
C GLU A 104 -2.16 8.32 -18.62
N THR A 105 -1.65 7.15 -18.98
CA THR A 105 -1.67 5.99 -18.07
C THR A 105 -0.84 6.29 -16.83
N LEU A 106 0.31 6.92 -16.98
CA LEU A 106 1.16 7.30 -15.85
C LEU A 106 0.43 8.25 -14.90
N GLN A 107 -0.27 9.25 -15.44
CA GLN A 107 -1.05 10.18 -14.61
C GLN A 107 -2.14 9.43 -13.83
N SER A 108 -2.83 8.52 -14.49
CA SER A 108 -3.88 7.72 -13.86
C SER A 108 -3.31 6.87 -12.72
N LEU A 109 -2.19 6.17 -12.96
CA LEU A 109 -1.55 5.35 -11.94
C LEU A 109 -1.01 6.18 -10.78
N THR A 110 -0.45 7.35 -11.07
CA THR A 110 0.03 8.28 -10.05
C THR A 110 -1.12 8.73 -9.15
N GLY A 111 -2.27 9.03 -9.74
CA GLY A 111 -3.47 9.37 -8.98
C GLY A 111 -3.94 8.23 -8.08
N HIS A 112 -3.93 7.01 -8.59
CA HIS A 112 -4.25 5.82 -7.77
C HIS A 112 -3.25 5.65 -6.63
N LEU A 113 -1.96 5.82 -6.91
CA LEU A 113 -0.91 5.71 -5.91
C LEU A 113 -1.11 6.72 -4.77
N GLU A 114 -1.45 7.96 -5.11
CA GLU A 114 -1.72 9.00 -4.11
C GLU A 114 -2.88 8.61 -3.20
N ARG A 115 -3.97 8.11 -3.78
CA ARG A 115 -5.16 7.70 -3.03
C ARG A 115 -4.86 6.50 -2.13
N PHE A 116 -4.14 5.51 -2.65
CA PHE A 116 -3.79 4.32 -1.86
C PHE A 116 -2.81 4.66 -0.74
N THR A 117 -1.87 5.56 -1.00
CA THR A 117 -0.91 6.03 0.01
C THR A 117 -1.64 6.77 1.13
N GLU A 118 -2.60 7.63 0.78
CA GLU A 118 -3.40 8.36 1.76
C GLU A 118 -4.26 7.39 2.60
N ARG A 119 -4.86 6.40 1.94
CA ARG A 119 -5.63 5.38 2.65
C ARG A 119 -4.77 4.58 3.62
N GLU A 120 -3.59 4.18 3.19
CA GLU A 120 -2.62 3.49 4.07
C GLU A 120 -2.29 4.34 5.29
N LYS A 121 -2.01 5.62 5.06
CA LYS A 121 -1.68 6.56 6.13
C LYS A 121 -2.83 6.68 7.13
N GLN A 122 -4.06 6.81 6.65
CA GLN A 122 -5.24 6.89 7.51
C GLN A 122 -5.44 5.62 8.32
N LEU A 123 -5.23 4.46 7.71
CA LEU A 123 -5.36 3.18 8.41
C LEU A 123 -4.28 3.01 9.48
N ILE A 124 -3.06 3.44 9.22
CA ILE A 124 -1.98 3.43 10.22
C ILE A 124 -2.35 4.35 11.38
N GLN A 125 -2.88 5.52 11.11
CA GLN A 125 -3.33 6.44 12.15
C GLN A 125 -4.44 5.82 13.00
N THR A 126 -5.41 5.18 12.38
CA THR A 126 -6.47 4.46 13.09
C THR A 126 -5.90 3.36 13.97
N TYR A 127 -4.93 2.61 13.45
CA TYR A 127 -4.24 1.59 14.23
C TYR A 127 -3.59 2.18 15.47
N ASP A 128 -2.84 3.29 15.31
CA ASP A 128 -2.15 3.93 16.42
C ASP A 128 -3.14 4.42 17.49
N GLU A 129 -4.26 4.99 17.08
CA GLU A 129 -5.31 5.45 18.00
C GLU A 129 -5.91 4.30 18.79
N LEU A 130 -6.23 3.19 18.11
CA LEU A 130 -6.76 2.00 18.77
C LEU A 130 -5.75 1.39 19.74
N LYS A 131 -4.50 1.33 19.32
CA LYS A 131 -3.42 0.81 20.15
C LYS A 131 -3.25 1.64 21.42
N GLN A 132 -3.25 2.97 21.30
CA GLN A 132 -3.13 3.86 22.46
C GLN A 132 -4.33 3.72 23.39
N SER A 133 -5.52 3.59 22.84
CA SER A 133 -6.75 3.38 23.62
C SER A 133 -6.66 2.09 24.44
N LEU A 134 -6.18 1.02 23.83
CA LEU A 134 -6.01 -0.27 24.53
C LEU A 134 -4.93 -0.21 25.60
N GLN A 135 -3.82 0.47 25.31
CA GLN A 135 -2.74 0.64 26.29
C GLN A 135 -3.20 1.50 27.45
N GLY A 136 -3.96 2.55 27.19
CA GLY A 136 -4.52 3.38 28.24
C GLY A 136 -5.48 2.62 29.16
N ALA A 137 -6.20 1.66 28.60
CA ALA A 137 -7.11 0.82 29.40
C ALA A 137 -6.38 -0.13 30.37
N GLN A 138 -5.10 -0.37 30.16
CA GLN A 138 -4.28 -1.21 31.06
C GLN A 138 -3.79 -0.46 32.29
N GLU A 139 -3.74 0.84 32.22
CA GLU A 139 -3.32 1.69 33.34
C GLU A 139 -4.51 1.98 34.25
#